data_83e97af5f5e8fe149e715083af6d48ff
#
_entry.id   83e97af5f5e8fe149e715083af6d48ff
#
_cell.length_a   1.000
_cell.length_b   1.000
_cell.length_c   1.000
_cell.angle_alpha   90.00
_cell.angle_beta   90.00
_cell.angle_gamma   90.00
#
_symmetry.space_group_name_H-M   'P 1'
#
loop_
_entity.id
_entity.type
_entity.pdbx_description
1 polymer ?
#
loop_
_entity_poly.entity_id
_entity_poly.type
_entity_poly.pdbx_seq_one_letter_code
_entity_poly.pdbx_strand_id
1 'polypeptide(L)'
;MCIRDSIVSDVRKTGLAIILTEILNKCINNFEVSPSLYVHIKKMIISFEHHDFNPVFGIFFVKEILHFFGINPQNNYDEKSPFFNISNGRFESKKDDFLKTNFPHKEFHQLLGMNIDTIFDMKLSVDKRREILALLLEYLSYHEILNQKQIQSVHVLQSIYD
;
A
#
# COMPACT_ATOMS: atom_id res chain seq x y z
N MET A 1 -31.55 -2.13 13.05
CA MET A 1 -30.53 -1.09 12.87
C MET A 1 -29.81 -1.40 11.56
N CYS A 2 -30.12 -0.69 10.49
CA CYS A 2 -29.39 -0.86 9.24
C CYS A 2 -27.98 -0.30 9.45
N ILE A 3 -27.01 -1.16 9.62
CA ILE A 3 -25.62 -0.79 9.41
C ILE A 3 -25.55 -0.43 7.92
N ARG A 4 -25.54 0.86 7.63
CA ARG A 4 -25.28 1.33 6.27
C ARG A 4 -23.87 0.92 5.97
N ASP A 5 -23.73 -0.11 5.15
CA ASP A 5 -22.42 -0.51 4.60
C ASP A 5 -21.83 0.68 3.85
N SER A 6 -20.92 1.40 4.50
CA SER A 6 -20.37 2.64 3.95
C SER A 6 -19.45 2.38 2.76
N ILE A 7 -18.90 1.16 2.64
CA ILE A 7 -18.09 0.76 1.48
C ILE A 7 -18.99 0.68 0.25
N VAL A 8 -20.17 0.08 0.35
CA VAL A 8 -21.09 -0.06 -0.79
C VAL A 8 -21.74 1.28 -1.15
N SER A 9 -21.99 2.16 -0.17
CA SER A 9 -22.65 3.45 -0.39
C SER A 9 -21.72 4.56 -0.91
N ASP A 10 -20.40 4.44 -0.71
CA ASP A 10 -19.39 5.38 -1.24
C ASP A 10 -18.67 4.77 -2.44
N VAL A 11 -18.91 5.30 -3.63
CA VAL A 11 -18.32 4.82 -4.88
C VAL A 11 -16.78 4.81 -4.86
N ARG A 12 -16.16 5.73 -4.10
CA ARG A 12 -14.69 5.79 -3.95
C ARG A 12 -14.19 4.63 -3.11
N LYS A 13 -14.90 4.30 -2.01
CA LYS A 13 -14.58 3.13 -1.18
C LYS A 13 -14.76 1.84 -1.95
N THR A 14 -15.86 1.72 -2.68
CA THR A 14 -16.13 0.55 -3.54
C THR A 14 -15.02 0.38 -4.59
N GLY A 15 -14.68 1.45 -5.30
CA GLY A 15 -13.62 1.41 -6.31
C GLY A 15 -12.27 0.98 -5.72
N LEU A 16 -11.88 1.57 -4.59
CA LEU A 16 -10.64 1.20 -3.91
C LEU A 16 -10.66 -0.26 -3.44
N ALA A 17 -11.76 -0.74 -2.86
CA ALA A 17 -11.90 -2.12 -2.39
C ALA A 17 -11.74 -3.14 -3.54
N ILE A 18 -12.31 -2.86 -4.72
CA ILE A 18 -12.16 -3.72 -5.91
C ILE A 18 -10.69 -3.86 -6.29
N ILE A 19 -9.95 -2.76 -6.32
CA ILE A 19 -8.55 -2.72 -6.70
C ILE A 19 -7.69 -3.46 -5.66
N LEU A 20 -7.92 -3.22 -4.38
CA LEU A 20 -7.19 -3.91 -3.31
C LEU A 20 -7.45 -5.42 -3.33
N THR A 21 -8.67 -5.82 -3.66
CA THR A 21 -9.04 -7.23 -3.86
C THR A 21 -8.28 -7.85 -5.02
N GLU A 22 -8.14 -7.13 -6.16
CA GLU A 22 -7.35 -7.63 -7.29
C GLU A 22 -5.87 -7.79 -6.92
N ILE A 23 -5.26 -6.78 -6.30
CA ILE A 23 -3.86 -6.85 -5.85
C ILE A 23 -3.66 -8.04 -4.90
N LEU A 24 -4.52 -8.16 -3.88
CA LEU A 24 -4.43 -9.24 -2.92
C LEU A 24 -4.56 -10.61 -3.58
N ASN A 25 -5.56 -10.81 -4.45
CA ASN A 25 -5.75 -12.09 -5.15
C ASN A 25 -4.54 -12.47 -6.00
N LYS A 26 -3.90 -11.50 -6.65
CA LYS A 26 -2.68 -11.76 -7.43
C LYS A 26 -1.49 -12.13 -6.54
N CYS A 27 -1.40 -11.51 -5.35
CA CYS A 27 -0.34 -11.85 -4.39
C CYS A 27 -0.54 -13.24 -3.78
N ILE A 28 -1.76 -13.61 -3.39
CA ILE A 28 -2.02 -14.89 -2.69
C ILE A 28 -2.04 -16.13 -3.59
N ASN A 29 -2.18 -15.96 -4.92
CA ASN A 29 -2.25 -17.12 -5.83
C ASN A 29 -1.03 -18.04 -5.77
N ASN A 30 0.11 -17.55 -5.29
CA ASN A 30 1.36 -18.29 -5.19
C ASN A 30 1.78 -18.62 -3.75
N PHE A 31 0.92 -18.32 -2.75
CA PHE A 31 1.26 -18.46 -1.34
C PHE A 31 0.15 -19.14 -0.55
N GLU A 32 0.51 -19.86 0.49
CA GLU A 32 -0.45 -20.34 1.47
C GLU A 32 -0.99 -19.17 2.29
N VAL A 33 -2.31 -19.01 2.31
CA VAL A 33 -2.97 -17.97 3.08
C VAL A 33 -2.97 -18.34 4.55
N SER A 34 -2.24 -17.58 5.36
CA SER A 34 -2.24 -17.79 6.81
C SER A 34 -3.53 -17.26 7.46
N PRO A 35 -4.05 -17.92 8.52
CA PRO A 35 -5.19 -17.41 9.28
C PRO A 35 -4.94 -15.98 9.82
N SER A 36 -3.70 -15.63 10.13
CA SER A 36 -3.32 -14.30 10.61
C SER A 36 -3.50 -13.22 9.54
N LEU A 37 -3.21 -13.51 8.27
CA LEU A 37 -3.50 -12.60 7.16
C LEU A 37 -4.99 -12.29 7.04
N TYR A 38 -5.83 -13.31 7.14
CA TYR A 38 -7.28 -13.13 7.10
C TYR A 38 -7.78 -12.22 8.23
N VAL A 39 -7.34 -12.48 9.47
CA VAL A 39 -7.73 -11.66 10.63
C VAL A 39 -7.27 -10.21 10.46
N HIS A 40 -6.05 -10.00 9.95
CA HIS A 40 -5.50 -8.68 9.71
C HIS A 40 -6.27 -7.90 8.62
N ILE A 41 -6.54 -8.53 7.48
CA ILE A 41 -7.34 -7.93 6.40
C ILE A 41 -8.74 -7.59 6.89
N LYS A 42 -9.40 -8.50 7.62
CA LYS A 42 -10.72 -8.24 8.19
C LYS A 42 -10.72 -6.99 9.08
N LYS A 43 -9.72 -6.86 9.96
CA LYS A 43 -9.56 -5.68 10.81
C LYS A 43 -9.41 -4.39 9.99
N MET A 44 -8.57 -4.42 8.94
CA MET A 44 -8.37 -3.27 8.06
C MET A 44 -9.66 -2.86 7.33
N ILE A 45 -10.40 -3.83 6.79
CA ILE A 45 -11.66 -3.57 6.07
C ILE A 45 -12.71 -2.96 7.00
N ILE A 46 -12.87 -3.51 8.22
CA ILE A 46 -13.78 -2.97 9.22
C ILE A 46 -13.41 -1.51 9.58
N SER A 47 -12.13 -1.25 9.78
CA SER A 47 -11.67 0.12 10.06
C SER A 47 -11.93 1.06 8.89
N PHE A 48 -11.68 0.62 7.66
CA PHE A 48 -11.95 1.40 6.45
C PHE A 48 -13.45 1.72 6.26
N GLU A 49 -14.31 0.79 6.65
CA GLU A 49 -15.75 1.01 6.63
C GLU A 49 -16.18 2.12 7.58
N HIS A 50 -15.64 2.14 8.80
CA HIS A 50 -16.05 3.07 9.86
C HIS A 50 -15.45 4.48 9.74
N HIS A 51 -14.39 4.67 8.95
CA HIS A 51 -13.78 5.98 8.74
C HIS A 51 -14.26 6.63 7.44
N ASP A 52 -14.12 7.95 7.35
CA ASP A 52 -14.29 8.67 6.08
C ASP A 52 -13.27 8.21 5.06
N PHE A 53 -13.63 8.33 3.77
CA PHE A 53 -12.73 7.95 2.68
C PHE A 53 -11.40 8.72 2.75
N ASN A 54 -10.31 7.99 2.90
CA ASN A 54 -8.95 8.52 2.76
C ASN A 54 -8.20 7.69 1.71
N PRO A 55 -7.77 8.29 0.59
CA PRO A 55 -7.07 7.56 -0.47
C PRO A 55 -5.71 7.00 -0.05
N VAL A 56 -5.12 7.49 1.05
CA VAL A 56 -3.86 6.94 1.60
C VAL A 56 -4.06 5.52 2.13
N PHE A 57 -5.28 5.16 2.51
CA PHE A 57 -5.60 3.80 2.97
C PHE A 57 -5.18 2.72 1.95
N GLY A 58 -5.33 2.97 0.65
CA GLY A 58 -4.95 2.00 -0.38
C GLY A 58 -3.46 1.64 -0.36
N ILE A 59 -2.58 2.64 -0.27
CA ILE A 59 -1.13 2.40 -0.16
C ILE A 59 -0.74 1.80 1.20
N PHE A 60 -1.44 2.18 2.25
CA PHE A 60 -1.28 1.56 3.56
C PHE A 60 -1.64 0.07 3.54
N PHE A 61 -2.76 -0.29 2.93
CA PHE A 61 -3.18 -1.68 2.79
C PHE A 61 -2.10 -2.52 2.07
N VAL A 62 -1.57 -2.02 0.94
CA VAL A 62 -0.51 -2.71 0.21
C VAL A 62 0.75 -2.87 1.08
N LYS A 63 1.13 -1.82 1.83
CA LYS A 63 2.26 -1.88 2.78
C LYS A 63 2.05 -2.94 3.87
N GLU A 64 0.84 -3.03 4.43
CA GLU A 64 0.53 -3.98 5.50
C GLU A 64 0.62 -5.44 5.06
N ILE A 65 0.20 -5.77 3.84
CA ILE A 65 0.27 -7.15 3.35
C ILE A 65 1.71 -7.64 3.09
N LEU A 66 2.69 -6.75 2.89
CA LEU A 66 4.09 -7.12 2.65
C LEU A 66 4.66 -7.98 3.78
N HIS A 67 4.25 -7.70 5.01
CA HIS A 67 4.67 -8.45 6.20
C HIS A 67 4.35 -9.95 6.08
N PHE A 68 3.19 -10.28 5.53
CA PHE A 68 2.73 -11.67 5.41
C PHE A 68 3.43 -12.46 4.30
N PHE A 69 4.10 -11.75 3.40
CA PHE A 69 4.94 -12.34 2.35
C PHE A 69 6.44 -12.38 2.72
N GLY A 70 6.79 -11.97 3.95
CA GLY A 70 8.17 -12.00 4.44
C GLY A 70 9.10 -10.95 3.87
N ILE A 71 8.55 -9.92 3.22
CA ILE A 71 9.30 -8.84 2.55
C ILE A 71 9.06 -7.47 3.19
N ASN A 72 8.87 -7.42 4.49
CA ASN A 72 8.54 -6.18 5.19
C ASN A 72 9.68 -5.15 5.09
N PRO A 73 9.45 -3.93 4.55
CA PRO A 73 10.46 -2.90 4.48
C PRO A 73 10.93 -2.46 5.87
N GLN A 74 12.23 -2.25 6.02
CA GLN A 74 12.80 -1.73 7.24
C GLN A 74 12.62 -0.21 7.32
N ASN A 75 12.10 0.27 8.44
CA ASN A 75 11.90 1.69 8.67
C ASN A 75 13.11 2.32 9.37
N ASN A 76 14.26 2.25 8.72
CA ASN A 76 15.54 2.75 9.23
C ASN A 76 15.98 4.09 8.63
N TYR A 77 15.00 4.93 8.21
CA TYR A 77 15.26 6.25 7.63
C TYR A 77 15.99 7.15 8.62
N ASP A 78 17.08 7.77 8.15
CA ASP A 78 17.76 8.87 8.82
C ASP A 78 18.38 9.84 7.80
N GLU A 79 18.97 10.96 8.25
CA GLU A 79 19.57 11.95 7.36
C GLU A 79 20.79 11.43 6.59
N LYS A 80 21.46 10.38 7.08
CA LYS A 80 22.62 9.76 6.43
C LYS A 80 22.22 8.65 5.47
N SER A 81 21.03 8.10 5.66
CA SER A 81 20.45 7.01 4.87
C SER A 81 19.02 7.35 4.43
N PRO A 82 18.86 8.40 3.58
CA PRO A 82 17.54 8.91 3.23
C PRO A 82 16.88 8.18 2.05
N PHE A 83 17.61 7.32 1.31
CA PHE A 83 17.12 6.72 0.08
C PHE A 83 16.68 5.28 0.29
N PHE A 84 15.41 4.99 0.02
CA PHE A 84 14.92 3.61 0.07
C PHE A 84 15.50 2.79 -1.09
N ASN A 85 16.01 1.60 -0.79
CA ASN A 85 16.54 0.65 -1.76
C ASN A 85 15.57 -0.54 -1.89
N ILE A 86 15.06 -0.77 -3.11
CA ILE A 86 14.08 -1.83 -3.40
C ILE A 86 14.68 -3.22 -3.19
N SER A 87 15.94 -3.43 -3.60
CA SER A 87 16.56 -4.74 -3.52
C SER A 87 16.80 -5.21 -2.09
N ASN A 88 17.16 -4.27 -1.21
CA ASN A 88 17.49 -4.56 0.18
C ASN A 88 16.33 -4.31 1.15
N GLY A 89 15.24 -3.66 0.70
CA GLY A 89 14.08 -3.35 1.52
C GLY A 89 14.35 -2.41 2.69
N ARG A 90 15.34 -1.50 2.56
CA ARG A 90 15.75 -0.56 3.61
C ARG A 90 16.24 0.76 3.05
N PHE A 91 16.37 1.77 3.94
CA PHE A 91 16.95 3.04 3.56
C PHE A 91 18.48 2.99 3.61
N GLU A 92 19.13 3.63 2.63
CA GLU A 92 20.59 3.64 2.43
C GLU A 92 21.09 5.05 2.08
N SER A 93 22.41 5.25 2.18
CA SER A 93 23.07 6.52 1.85
C SER A 93 23.18 6.77 0.35
N LYS A 94 23.14 5.72 -0.46
CA LYS A 94 23.15 5.81 -1.91
C LYS A 94 21.76 5.72 -2.48
N LYS A 95 21.47 6.57 -3.46
CA LYS A 95 20.19 6.53 -4.19
C LYS A 95 20.14 5.26 -5.04
N ASP A 96 19.00 4.60 -5.01
CA ASP A 96 18.68 3.48 -5.89
C ASP A 96 18.40 4.00 -7.30
N ASP A 97 19.06 3.44 -8.32
CA ASP A 97 18.88 3.83 -9.72
C ASP A 97 17.48 3.49 -10.27
N PHE A 98 16.76 2.58 -9.61
CA PHE A 98 15.37 2.23 -9.97
C PHE A 98 14.35 3.31 -9.58
N LEU A 99 14.70 4.18 -8.62
CA LEU A 99 13.78 5.20 -8.14
C LEU A 99 13.93 6.52 -8.89
N LYS A 100 12.80 7.16 -9.15
CA LYS A 100 12.77 8.51 -9.73
C LYS A 100 13.52 9.51 -8.85
N THR A 101 14.04 10.56 -9.47
CA THR A 101 14.85 11.59 -8.79
C THR A 101 14.10 12.26 -7.63
N ASN A 102 12.77 12.38 -7.73
CA ASN A 102 11.92 13.09 -6.77
C ASN A 102 11.04 12.15 -5.94
N PHE A 103 11.42 10.87 -5.78
CA PHE A 103 10.64 9.96 -4.96
C PHE A 103 10.47 10.50 -3.53
N PRO A 104 9.25 10.44 -2.93
CA PRO A 104 8.97 10.99 -1.61
C PRO A 104 9.43 10.06 -0.47
N HIS A 105 10.75 9.90 -0.30
CA HIS A 105 11.34 8.99 0.68
C HIS A 105 10.91 9.28 2.13
N LYS A 106 10.80 10.56 2.48
CA LYS A 106 10.37 10.97 3.83
C LYS A 106 8.92 10.59 4.10
N GLU A 107 8.04 10.79 3.15
CA GLU A 107 6.63 10.42 3.27
C GLU A 107 6.46 8.91 3.26
N PHE A 108 7.29 8.19 2.52
CA PHE A 108 7.31 6.73 2.56
C PHE A 108 7.76 6.22 3.94
N HIS A 109 8.83 6.79 4.52
CA HIS A 109 9.22 6.52 5.90
C HIS A 109 8.07 6.77 6.89
N GLN A 110 7.36 7.89 6.77
CA GLN A 110 6.20 8.18 7.61
C GLN A 110 5.12 7.11 7.47
N LEU A 111 4.79 6.72 6.21
CA LEU A 111 3.82 5.64 5.94
C LEU A 111 4.23 4.32 6.59
N LEU A 112 5.51 3.96 6.56
CA LEU A 112 6.01 2.73 7.19
C LEU A 112 5.78 2.73 8.71
N GLY A 113 5.81 3.89 9.35
CA GLY A 113 5.54 4.06 10.78
C GLY A 113 4.05 4.13 11.17
N MET A 114 3.14 4.26 10.18
CA MET A 114 1.70 4.34 10.46
C MET A 114 1.10 2.96 10.77
N ASN A 115 0.05 2.98 11.58
CA ASN A 115 -0.80 1.84 11.89
C ASN A 115 -2.27 2.14 11.51
N ILE A 116 -3.16 1.18 11.73
CA ILE A 116 -4.57 1.29 11.36
C ILE A 116 -5.31 2.41 12.09
N ASP A 117 -4.86 2.81 13.26
CA ASP A 117 -5.51 3.86 14.05
C ASP A 117 -5.06 5.27 13.61
N THR A 118 -3.90 5.40 12.99
CA THR A 118 -3.30 6.69 12.61
C THR A 118 -3.35 6.98 11.11
N ILE A 119 -3.56 5.97 10.27
CA ILE A 119 -3.47 6.14 8.81
C ILE A 119 -4.52 7.10 8.23
N PHE A 120 -5.70 7.17 8.83
CA PHE A 120 -6.78 8.04 8.34
C PHE A 120 -6.51 9.53 8.55
N ASP A 121 -5.56 9.89 9.40
CA ASP A 121 -5.09 11.27 9.60
C ASP A 121 -3.98 11.67 8.63
N MET A 122 -3.34 10.71 7.96
CA MET A 122 -2.27 10.97 7.02
C MET A 122 -2.81 11.61 5.74
N LYS A 123 -2.15 12.69 5.29
CA LYS A 123 -2.48 13.38 4.05
C LYS A 123 -1.27 13.39 3.12
N LEU A 124 -1.49 12.96 1.89
CA LEU A 124 -0.49 12.98 0.82
C LEU A 124 -1.10 13.59 -0.44
N SER A 125 -0.29 14.33 -1.19
CA SER A 125 -0.70 14.79 -2.53
C SER A 125 -0.91 13.61 -3.47
N VAL A 126 -1.65 13.83 -4.55
CA VAL A 126 -1.91 12.82 -5.60
C VAL A 126 -0.60 12.24 -6.11
N ASP A 127 0.37 13.08 -6.45
CA ASP A 127 1.65 12.65 -7.01
C ASP A 127 2.43 11.76 -6.03
N LYS A 128 2.49 12.15 -4.75
CA LYS A 128 3.17 11.34 -3.73
C LYS A 128 2.50 9.98 -3.53
N ARG A 129 1.17 9.94 -3.53
CA ARG A 129 0.44 8.65 -3.46
C ARG A 129 0.75 7.75 -4.64
N ARG A 130 0.75 8.30 -5.86
CA ARG A 130 1.09 7.57 -7.09
C ARG A 130 2.51 7.00 -7.05
N GLU A 131 3.49 7.82 -6.64
CA GLU A 131 4.88 7.40 -6.56
C GLU A 131 5.09 6.30 -5.49
N ILE A 132 4.47 6.43 -4.32
CA ILE A 132 4.57 5.43 -3.25
C ILE A 132 3.87 4.13 -3.65
N LEU A 133 2.69 4.20 -4.28
CA LEU A 133 2.01 3.00 -4.79
C LEU A 133 2.85 2.30 -5.86
N ALA A 134 3.39 3.06 -6.81
CA ALA A 134 4.26 2.51 -7.84
C ALA A 134 5.48 1.79 -7.24
N LEU A 135 6.12 2.38 -6.22
CA LEU A 135 7.21 1.73 -5.50
C LEU A 135 6.77 0.44 -4.83
N LEU A 136 5.64 0.42 -4.14
CA LEU A 136 5.15 -0.79 -3.45
C LEU A 136 4.82 -1.92 -4.44
N LEU A 137 4.24 -1.59 -5.59
CA LEU A 137 3.97 -2.57 -6.64
C LEU A 137 5.28 -3.07 -7.29
N GLU A 138 6.25 -2.19 -7.50
CA GLU A 138 7.58 -2.56 -7.98
C GLU A 138 8.31 -3.45 -6.96
N TYR A 139 8.19 -3.13 -5.68
CA TYR A 139 8.76 -3.92 -4.59
C TYR A 139 8.16 -5.34 -4.55
N LEU A 140 6.84 -5.47 -4.65
CA LEU A 140 6.16 -6.77 -4.77
C LEU A 140 6.63 -7.54 -6.02
N SER A 141 6.82 -6.85 -7.14
CA SER A 141 7.28 -7.46 -8.39
C SER A 141 8.75 -7.90 -8.32
N TYR A 142 9.61 -7.08 -7.74
CA TYR A 142 11.03 -7.39 -7.54
C TYR A 142 11.23 -8.66 -6.70
N HIS A 143 10.40 -8.83 -5.69
CA HIS A 143 10.41 -10.02 -4.82
C HIS A 143 9.54 -11.18 -5.35
N GLU A 144 9.13 -11.13 -6.62
CA GLU A 144 8.38 -12.19 -7.31
C GLU A 144 7.01 -12.54 -6.68
N ILE A 145 6.46 -11.63 -5.84
CA ILE A 145 5.14 -11.82 -5.22
C ILE A 145 4.02 -11.50 -6.21
N LEU A 146 4.23 -10.49 -7.05
CA LEU A 146 3.24 -9.95 -7.96
C LEU A 146 3.81 -9.72 -9.34
N ASN A 147 3.09 -10.11 -10.38
CA ASN A 147 3.40 -9.66 -11.74
C ASN A 147 2.55 -8.43 -12.07
N GLN A 148 3.16 -7.25 -12.07
CA GLN A 148 2.47 -5.96 -12.33
C GLN A 148 1.70 -5.94 -13.65
N LYS A 149 2.19 -6.62 -14.70
CA LYS A 149 1.52 -6.68 -16.01
C LYS A 149 0.14 -7.35 -15.95
N GLN A 150 -0.14 -8.07 -14.87
CA GLN A 150 -1.41 -8.77 -14.66
C GLN A 150 -2.45 -7.94 -13.89
N ILE A 151 -2.10 -6.76 -13.38
CA ILE A 151 -3.05 -5.88 -12.68
C ILE A 151 -3.78 -5.04 -13.72
N GLN A 152 -5.07 -5.33 -13.93
CA GLN A 152 -5.90 -4.64 -14.92
C GLN A 152 -6.45 -3.31 -14.40
N SER A 153 -6.68 -3.21 -13.09
CA SER A 153 -7.30 -2.03 -12.47
C SER A 153 -6.31 -0.91 -12.11
N VAL A 154 -5.01 -1.02 -12.42
CA VAL A 154 -4.04 0.06 -12.18
C VAL A 154 -4.46 1.37 -12.86
N HIS A 155 -5.05 1.31 -14.05
CA HIS A 155 -5.58 2.50 -14.72
C HIS A 155 -6.77 3.13 -13.98
N VAL A 156 -7.59 2.31 -13.32
CA VAL A 156 -8.71 2.77 -12.48
C VAL A 156 -8.21 3.43 -11.20
N LEU A 157 -7.09 2.94 -10.63
CA LEU A 157 -6.42 3.59 -9.50
C LEU A 157 -6.04 5.04 -9.81
N GLN A 158 -5.54 5.29 -11.01
CA GLN A 158 -5.17 6.64 -11.42
C GLN A 158 -6.39 7.59 -11.39
N SER A 159 -7.57 7.12 -11.83
CA SER A 159 -8.80 7.92 -11.82
C SER A 159 -9.44 8.10 -10.44
N ILE A 160 -9.21 7.19 -9.50
CA ILE A 160 -9.71 7.32 -8.12
C ILE A 160 -8.84 8.29 -7.31
N TYR A 161 -7.57 8.44 -7.70
CA TYR A 161 -6.64 9.35 -7.02
C TYR A 161 -6.63 10.77 -7.62
N ASP A 162 -7.29 10.99 -8.76
CA ASP A 162 -7.55 12.32 -9.33
C ASP A 162 -8.73 12.99 -8.63
#